data_9a8aa9a99ac1630c2efddc2b36b1a475
#
_entry.id   9a8aa9a99ac1630c2efddc2b36b1a475
#
_cell.length_a   1.000
_cell.length_b   1.000
_cell.length_c   1.000
_cell.angle_alpha   90.00
_cell.angle_beta   90.00
_cell.angle_gamma   90.00
#
_symmetry.space_group_name_H-M   'P 1'
#
loop_
_entity.id
_entity.type
_entity.pdbx_description
1 polymer ?
#
loop_
_entity_poly.entity_id
_entity_poly.type
_entity_poly.pdbx_seq_one_letter_code
_entity_poly.pdbx_strand_id
1 'polypeptide(L)'
;PGLGSAEELLRLIGKTAKLTFHPVKNNKVSCNKKANLETIILPSSEDRALCLSLQKKSVVSGSELTNAQPSFDQNNRPAVSFQFNPVGGRKFGEYTKENIGNPFAIVLDSEVISAPIIQSHIPGGAGIITGSFTVDESNRLAILLRAGALPAPVVILENRTVGPSLGQDSINRGINSIIFGGALVIVFILFYYKWSGAIAVTALSLNI
;
A
#
# COMPACT_ATOMS: atom_id res chain seq x y z
N PRO A 1 7.53 -8.04 -7.98
CA PRO A 1 7.87 -7.21 -9.13
C PRO A 1 6.80 -6.14 -9.27
N GLY A 2 7.11 -4.83 -9.02
CA GLY A 2 6.21 -3.70 -9.23
C GLY A 2 5.70 -2.94 -8.01
N LEU A 3 5.99 -3.37 -6.80
CA LEU A 3 5.73 -2.57 -5.60
C LEU A 3 6.97 -1.70 -5.33
N GLY A 4 6.75 -0.40 -5.12
CA GLY A 4 7.77 0.56 -4.74
C GLY A 4 8.59 0.12 -3.53
N SER A 5 9.61 0.87 -3.18
CA SER A 5 10.53 0.50 -2.10
C SER A 5 9.77 0.14 -0.80
N ALA A 6 10.34 -0.76 0.01
CA ALA A 6 9.76 -1.14 1.31
C ALA A 6 9.44 0.09 2.19
N GLU A 7 10.20 1.18 2.02
CA GLU A 7 9.99 2.46 2.69
C GLU A 7 8.70 3.17 2.24
N GLU A 8 8.34 3.06 0.97
CA GLU A 8 7.08 3.64 0.45
C GLU A 8 5.87 2.89 1.01
N LEU A 9 5.94 1.55 1.10
CA LEU A 9 4.92 0.72 1.74
C LEU A 9 4.78 1.02 3.23
N LEU A 10 5.90 1.14 3.95
CA LEU A 10 5.91 1.48 5.37
C LEU A 10 5.33 2.87 5.64
N ARG A 11 5.59 3.82 4.75
CA ARG A 11 5.04 5.18 4.81
C ARG A 11 3.53 5.23 4.54
N LEU A 12 3.02 4.30 3.72
CA LEU A 12 1.58 4.15 3.47
C LEU A 12 0.86 3.48 4.65
N ILE A 13 1.46 2.46 5.25
CA ILE A 13 0.88 1.71 6.39
C ILE A 13 0.89 2.55 7.68
N GLY A 14 1.89 3.41 7.87
CA GLY A 14 2.00 4.29 9.05
C GLY A 14 0.95 5.42 9.10
N LYS A 15 0.25 5.70 8.00
CA LYS A 15 -0.90 6.60 7.98
C LYS A 15 -2.17 5.78 8.18
N THR A 16 -2.79 5.89 9.35
CA THR A 16 -4.16 5.39 9.57
C THR A 16 -5.10 6.20 8.67
N ALA A 17 -5.34 5.71 7.48
CA ALA A 17 -6.25 6.35 6.54
C ALA A 17 -7.67 6.20 7.05
N LYS A 18 -8.30 7.30 7.45
CA LYS A 18 -9.68 7.30 7.94
C LYS A 18 -10.65 7.25 6.77
N LEU A 19 -11.15 6.05 6.48
CA LEU A 19 -12.19 5.86 5.47
C LEU A 19 -13.57 6.09 6.08
N THR A 20 -14.39 6.86 5.41
CA THR A 20 -15.80 7.08 5.79
C THR A 20 -16.69 7.21 4.55
N PHE A 21 -17.95 6.78 4.68
CA PHE A 21 -18.94 6.83 3.60
C PHE A 21 -20.04 7.81 3.99
N HIS A 22 -20.23 8.84 3.19
CA HIS A 22 -21.14 9.95 3.51
C HIS A 22 -22.21 10.16 2.42
N PRO A 23 -23.44 10.48 2.83
CA PRO A 23 -24.45 10.97 1.89
C PRO A 23 -24.02 12.29 1.26
N VAL A 24 -24.20 12.43 -0.03
CA VAL A 24 -23.94 13.67 -0.76
C VAL A 24 -25.18 14.56 -0.74
N LYS A 25 -25.04 15.78 -0.28
CA LYS A 25 -26.11 16.80 -0.33
C LYS A 25 -26.05 17.63 -1.61
N ASN A 26 -24.84 17.95 -2.07
CA ASN A 26 -24.61 18.73 -3.27
C ASN A 26 -23.30 18.34 -3.94
N ASN A 27 -23.35 18.03 -5.24
CA ASN A 27 -22.21 17.48 -5.99
C ASN A 27 -21.21 18.55 -6.47
N LYS A 28 -21.61 19.82 -6.48
CA LYS A 28 -20.76 20.92 -6.97
C LYS A 28 -20.96 22.13 -6.07
N VAL A 29 -20.00 22.37 -5.19
CA VAL A 29 -20.01 23.50 -4.27
C VAL A 29 -18.64 24.17 -4.35
N SER A 30 -18.61 25.50 -4.30
CA SER A 30 -17.35 26.22 -4.14
C SER A 30 -16.69 25.85 -2.81
N CYS A 31 -15.39 25.56 -2.83
CA CYS A 31 -14.63 25.17 -1.65
C CYS A 31 -14.59 26.25 -0.55
N ASN A 32 -14.86 27.51 -0.93
CA ASN A 32 -14.92 28.65 0.00
C ASN A 32 -16.28 28.78 0.71
N LYS A 33 -17.28 27.95 0.37
CA LYS A 33 -18.58 28.00 1.03
C LYS A 33 -18.45 27.51 2.48
N LYS A 34 -19.03 28.25 3.43
CA LYS A 34 -19.05 27.81 4.84
C LYS A 34 -19.94 26.58 4.98
N ALA A 35 -19.39 25.55 5.64
CA ALA A 35 -20.15 24.37 6.01
C ALA A 35 -21.19 24.73 7.10
N ASN A 36 -22.36 24.10 7.06
CA ASN A 36 -23.37 24.19 8.12
C ASN A 36 -23.04 23.18 9.23
N LEU A 37 -23.77 23.27 10.35
CA LEU A 37 -23.62 22.36 11.49
C LEU A 37 -23.77 20.87 11.12
N GLU A 38 -24.57 20.56 10.10
CA GLU A 38 -24.88 19.20 9.65
C GLU A 38 -24.10 18.76 8.42
N THR A 39 -23.34 19.66 7.78
CA THR A 39 -22.63 19.37 6.54
C THR A 39 -21.14 19.64 6.67
N ILE A 40 -20.35 18.89 5.90
CA ILE A 40 -18.92 19.12 5.69
C ILE A 40 -18.71 19.37 4.19
N ILE A 41 -17.72 20.19 3.87
CA ILE A 41 -17.35 20.46 2.47
C ILE A 41 -15.94 19.93 2.31
N LEU A 42 -15.78 18.97 1.39
CA LEU A 42 -14.50 18.31 1.14
C LEU A 42 -14.13 18.39 -0.34
N PRO A 43 -12.81 18.54 -0.64
CA PRO A 43 -12.32 18.57 -2.00
C PRO A 43 -12.43 17.18 -2.66
N SER A 44 -12.63 17.16 -3.98
CA SER A 44 -12.59 15.95 -4.78
C SER A 44 -11.16 15.63 -5.22
N SER A 45 -10.77 14.36 -5.20
CA SER A 45 -9.48 13.92 -5.75
C SER A 45 -9.45 13.98 -7.28
N GLU A 46 -10.61 13.82 -7.94
CA GLU A 46 -10.71 13.88 -9.40
C GLU A 46 -10.55 15.30 -9.93
N ASP A 47 -11.10 16.29 -9.22
CA ASP A 47 -10.98 17.72 -9.57
C ASP A 47 -10.85 18.55 -8.29
N ARG A 48 -9.64 18.97 -7.98
CA ARG A 48 -9.32 19.79 -6.80
C ARG A 48 -10.01 21.16 -6.77
N ALA A 49 -10.53 21.63 -7.89
CA ALA A 49 -11.31 22.86 -7.95
C ALA A 49 -12.77 22.66 -7.50
N LEU A 50 -13.23 21.41 -7.47
CA LEU A 50 -14.58 21.02 -7.07
C LEU A 50 -14.60 20.47 -5.66
N CYS A 51 -15.53 20.99 -4.86
CA CYS A 51 -15.82 20.45 -3.53
C CYS A 51 -17.24 19.88 -3.50
N LEU A 52 -17.43 18.86 -2.67
CA LEU A 52 -18.71 18.24 -2.41
C LEU A 52 -19.20 18.62 -1.02
N SER A 53 -20.50 18.91 -0.91
CA SER A 53 -21.16 19.08 0.38
C SER A 53 -21.76 17.75 0.83
N LEU A 54 -21.23 17.21 1.90
CA LEU A 54 -21.57 15.90 2.45
C LEU A 54 -22.28 16.04 3.79
N GLN A 55 -23.10 15.09 4.16
CA GLN A 55 -23.59 15.01 5.54
C GLN A 55 -22.42 14.73 6.49
N LYS A 56 -22.40 15.42 7.64
CA LYS A 56 -21.33 15.25 8.65
C LYS A 56 -21.32 13.84 9.25
N LYS A 57 -22.49 13.23 9.40
CA LYS A 57 -22.63 11.86 9.90
C LYS A 57 -22.38 10.85 8.78
N SER A 58 -21.36 10.01 8.95
CA SER A 58 -21.10 8.89 8.03
C SER A 58 -22.11 7.77 8.21
N VAL A 59 -22.43 7.06 7.14
CA VAL A 59 -23.29 5.85 7.17
C VAL A 59 -22.50 4.67 7.71
N VAL A 60 -21.31 4.46 7.17
CA VAL A 60 -20.35 3.44 7.56
C VAL A 60 -18.94 4.03 7.56
N SER A 61 -18.05 3.37 8.28
CA SER A 61 -16.64 3.76 8.43
C SER A 61 -15.71 2.62 8.06
N GLY A 62 -14.42 2.90 7.93
CA GLY A 62 -13.39 1.91 7.63
C GLY A 62 -13.28 0.81 8.67
N SER A 63 -13.65 1.05 9.93
CA SER A 63 -13.67 0.03 10.98
C SER A 63 -14.69 -1.10 10.73
N GLU A 64 -15.68 -0.86 9.87
CA GLU A 64 -16.67 -1.86 9.46
C GLU A 64 -16.24 -2.59 8.16
N LEU A 65 -15.13 -2.18 7.54
CA LEU A 65 -14.56 -2.84 6.36
C LEU A 65 -13.79 -4.10 6.80
N THR A 66 -14.04 -5.22 6.14
CA THR A 66 -13.32 -6.48 6.39
C THR A 66 -12.29 -6.78 5.32
N ASN A 67 -12.54 -6.35 4.09
CA ASN A 67 -11.65 -6.60 2.96
C ASN A 67 -11.73 -5.49 1.91
N ALA A 68 -10.60 -5.24 1.26
CA ALA A 68 -10.51 -4.41 0.06
C ALA A 68 -9.46 -5.00 -0.88
N GLN A 69 -9.79 -5.13 -2.16
CA GLN A 69 -8.91 -5.74 -3.17
C GLN A 69 -8.98 -4.97 -4.48
N PRO A 70 -7.87 -4.86 -5.23
CA PRO A 70 -7.90 -4.39 -6.60
C PRO A 70 -8.84 -5.26 -7.43
N SER A 71 -9.60 -4.65 -8.31
CA SER A 71 -10.59 -5.32 -9.17
C SER A 71 -10.71 -4.55 -10.48
N PHE A 72 -11.62 -5.00 -11.35
CA PHE A 72 -11.99 -4.29 -12.56
C PHE A 72 -13.51 -4.10 -12.59
N ASP A 73 -13.93 -2.97 -13.16
CA ASP A 73 -15.35 -2.70 -13.39
C ASP A 73 -15.88 -3.51 -14.61
N GLN A 74 -17.17 -3.36 -14.90
CA GLN A 74 -17.80 -4.03 -16.04
C GLN A 74 -17.22 -3.60 -17.41
N ASN A 75 -16.55 -2.47 -17.47
CA ASN A 75 -15.88 -1.94 -18.66
C ASN A 75 -14.38 -2.27 -18.67
N ASN A 76 -13.93 -3.20 -17.82
CA ASN A 76 -12.54 -3.62 -17.68
C ASN A 76 -11.59 -2.47 -17.26
N ARG A 77 -12.11 -1.46 -16.53
CA ARG A 77 -11.30 -0.37 -15.97
C ARG A 77 -10.90 -0.69 -14.54
N PRO A 78 -9.70 -0.27 -14.10
CA PRO A 78 -9.23 -0.50 -12.74
C PRO A 78 -10.22 0.05 -11.70
N ALA A 79 -10.52 -0.75 -10.70
CA ALA A 79 -11.47 -0.49 -9.65
C ALA A 79 -11.01 -1.11 -8.34
N VAL A 80 -11.71 -0.87 -7.24
CA VAL A 80 -11.42 -1.50 -5.94
C VAL A 80 -12.71 -2.14 -5.41
N SER A 81 -12.69 -3.46 -5.24
CA SER A 81 -13.77 -4.16 -4.55
C SER A 81 -13.58 -4.06 -3.03
N PHE A 82 -14.69 -3.92 -2.31
CA PHE A 82 -14.69 -3.87 -0.85
C PHE A 82 -15.79 -4.74 -0.25
N GLN A 83 -15.59 -5.12 1.00
CA GLN A 83 -16.55 -5.92 1.77
C GLN A 83 -16.64 -5.38 3.20
N PHE A 84 -17.86 -5.08 3.67
CA PHE A 84 -18.12 -4.76 5.05
C PHE A 84 -18.37 -6.00 5.91
N ASN A 85 -18.20 -5.85 7.22
CA ASN A 85 -18.66 -6.83 8.20
C ASN A 85 -20.21 -6.84 8.27
N PRO A 86 -20.85 -7.81 8.96
CA PRO A 86 -22.30 -7.89 9.00
C PRO A 86 -23.00 -6.64 9.55
N VAL A 87 -22.36 -5.88 10.43
CA VAL A 87 -22.91 -4.65 10.99
C VAL A 87 -22.89 -3.52 9.96
N GLY A 88 -21.73 -3.29 9.32
CA GLY A 88 -21.58 -2.30 8.25
C GLY A 88 -22.42 -2.64 7.03
N GLY A 89 -22.46 -3.93 6.65
CA GLY A 89 -23.27 -4.42 5.54
C GLY A 89 -24.76 -4.15 5.73
N ARG A 90 -25.28 -4.32 6.94
CA ARG A 90 -26.67 -3.99 7.27
C ARG A 90 -26.95 -2.50 7.16
N LYS A 91 -26.12 -1.65 7.79
CA LYS A 91 -26.25 -0.19 7.72
C LYS A 91 -26.18 0.31 6.27
N PHE A 92 -25.22 -0.21 5.51
CA PHE A 92 -25.03 0.15 4.12
C PHE A 92 -26.17 -0.34 3.22
N GLY A 93 -26.69 -1.55 3.48
CA GLY A 93 -27.85 -2.10 2.81
C GLY A 93 -29.11 -1.27 3.03
N GLU A 94 -29.44 -0.93 4.28
CA GLU A 94 -30.56 -0.05 4.62
C GLU A 94 -30.43 1.31 3.90
N TYR A 95 -29.26 1.93 4.00
CA TYR A 95 -29.00 3.20 3.35
C TYR A 95 -29.14 3.12 1.82
N THR A 96 -28.55 2.12 1.16
CA THR A 96 -28.63 1.99 -0.29
C THR A 96 -30.04 1.68 -0.77
N LYS A 97 -30.85 0.97 -0.01
CA LYS A 97 -32.28 0.71 -0.30
C LYS A 97 -33.08 2.00 -0.40
N GLU A 98 -32.85 2.94 0.52
CA GLU A 98 -33.60 4.21 0.59
C GLU A 98 -33.05 5.29 -0.36
N ASN A 99 -31.83 5.13 -0.84
CA ASN A 99 -31.11 6.17 -1.59
C ASN A 99 -30.69 5.71 -3.00
N ILE A 100 -31.47 4.83 -3.64
CA ILE A 100 -31.23 4.44 -5.04
C ILE A 100 -31.35 5.70 -5.92
N GLY A 101 -30.40 5.87 -6.86
CA GLY A 101 -30.32 7.04 -7.73
C GLY A 101 -29.59 8.24 -7.12
N ASN A 102 -29.33 8.24 -5.82
CA ASN A 102 -28.57 9.28 -5.16
C ASN A 102 -27.06 8.96 -5.10
N PRO A 103 -26.17 9.97 -5.18
CA PRO A 103 -24.74 9.75 -4.99
C PRO A 103 -24.40 9.59 -3.53
N PHE A 104 -23.36 8.79 -3.25
CA PHE A 104 -22.71 8.75 -1.95
C PHE A 104 -21.21 8.94 -2.10
N ALA A 105 -20.60 9.62 -1.17
CA ALA A 105 -19.17 9.93 -1.21
C ALA A 105 -18.34 8.95 -0.39
N ILE A 106 -17.26 8.49 -0.97
CA ILE A 106 -16.20 7.72 -0.32
C ILE A 106 -15.10 8.70 0.03
N VAL A 107 -14.90 8.92 1.32
CA VAL A 107 -13.97 9.92 1.87
C VAL A 107 -12.79 9.20 2.53
N LEU A 108 -11.58 9.58 2.15
CA LEU A 108 -10.33 9.12 2.73
C LEU A 108 -9.54 10.34 3.22
N ASP A 109 -9.22 10.41 4.51
CA ASP A 109 -8.42 11.50 5.11
C ASP A 109 -8.91 12.91 4.77
N SER A 110 -10.23 13.12 4.75
CA SER A 110 -10.86 14.40 4.42
C SER A 110 -10.80 14.80 2.94
N GLU A 111 -10.58 13.86 2.04
CA GLU A 111 -10.65 14.03 0.60
C GLU A 111 -11.67 13.04 0.00
N VAL A 112 -12.50 13.50 -0.93
CA VAL A 112 -13.47 12.63 -1.62
C VAL A 112 -12.76 11.90 -2.74
N ILE A 113 -12.59 10.60 -2.60
CA ILE A 113 -11.93 9.75 -3.60
C ILE A 113 -12.86 9.45 -4.78
N SER A 114 -14.14 9.20 -4.48
CA SER A 114 -15.14 8.91 -5.49
C SER A 114 -16.54 9.21 -4.94
N ALA A 115 -17.47 9.56 -5.82
CA ALA A 115 -18.85 9.81 -5.45
C ALA A 115 -19.83 9.10 -6.42
N PRO A 116 -19.83 7.75 -6.43
CA PRO A 116 -20.69 6.97 -7.32
C PRO A 116 -22.16 7.13 -6.98
N ILE A 117 -23.02 6.94 -7.99
CA ILE A 117 -24.47 6.87 -7.83
C ILE A 117 -24.85 5.45 -7.43
N ILE A 118 -25.73 5.31 -6.45
CA ILE A 118 -26.28 4.03 -6.01
C ILE A 118 -27.19 3.48 -7.10
N GLN A 119 -26.77 2.42 -7.78
CA GLN A 119 -27.53 1.81 -8.89
C GLN A 119 -28.65 0.89 -8.39
N SER A 120 -28.41 0.20 -7.26
CA SER A 120 -29.34 -0.77 -6.70
C SER A 120 -29.12 -0.95 -5.21
N HIS A 121 -30.08 -1.62 -4.55
CA HIS A 121 -29.93 -2.06 -3.16
C HIS A 121 -28.76 -3.04 -3.01
N ILE A 122 -27.90 -2.83 -2.01
CA ILE A 122 -26.69 -3.63 -1.74
C ILE A 122 -26.79 -4.30 -0.37
N PRO A 123 -27.60 -5.35 -0.20
CA PRO A 123 -27.86 -5.95 1.11
C PRO A 123 -26.66 -6.68 1.71
N GLY A 124 -25.72 -7.14 0.86
CA GLY A 124 -24.55 -7.92 1.27
C GLY A 124 -23.37 -7.09 1.77
N GLY A 125 -23.45 -5.75 1.70
CA GLY A 125 -22.37 -4.87 2.11
C GLY A 125 -21.09 -5.01 1.27
N ALA A 126 -21.17 -5.61 0.08
CA ALA A 126 -20.07 -5.68 -0.89
C ALA A 126 -20.31 -4.68 -2.01
N GLY A 127 -19.27 -4.01 -2.46
CA GLY A 127 -19.35 -3.04 -3.55
C GLY A 127 -18.04 -2.89 -4.30
N ILE A 128 -18.10 -2.10 -5.36
CA ILE A 128 -16.94 -1.76 -6.18
C ILE A 128 -16.84 -0.25 -6.25
N ILE A 129 -15.68 0.27 -5.89
CA ILE A 129 -15.34 1.69 -6.04
C ILE A 129 -14.80 1.84 -7.46
N THR A 130 -15.55 2.55 -8.28
CA THR A 130 -15.17 2.91 -9.64
C THR A 130 -14.74 4.36 -9.71
N GLY A 131 -13.81 4.68 -10.61
CA GLY A 131 -13.30 6.03 -10.83
C GLY A 131 -12.32 6.03 -12.00
N SER A 132 -11.67 7.16 -12.24
CA SER A 132 -10.60 7.28 -13.25
C SER A 132 -9.27 6.78 -12.69
N PHE A 133 -9.24 5.53 -12.18
CA PHE A 133 -8.04 4.95 -11.57
C PHE A 133 -7.13 4.31 -12.61
N THR A 134 -5.82 4.48 -12.40
CA THR A 134 -4.81 3.60 -12.98
C THR A 134 -4.71 2.30 -12.16
N VAL A 135 -4.05 1.27 -12.70
CA VAL A 135 -3.81 0.02 -11.99
C VAL A 135 -3.04 0.26 -10.69
N ASP A 136 -2.04 1.13 -10.72
CA ASP A 136 -1.23 1.45 -9.53
C ASP A 136 -2.05 2.21 -8.47
N GLU A 137 -2.91 3.14 -8.87
CA GLU A 137 -3.78 3.87 -7.95
C GLU A 137 -4.82 2.95 -7.31
N SER A 138 -5.43 2.03 -8.06
CA SER A 138 -6.37 1.05 -7.51
C SER A 138 -5.68 0.10 -6.51
N ASN A 139 -4.46 -0.34 -6.80
CA ASN A 139 -3.64 -1.13 -5.88
C ASN A 139 -3.33 -0.37 -4.59
N ARG A 140 -2.85 0.87 -4.70
CA ARG A 140 -2.56 1.73 -3.54
C ARG A 140 -3.82 2.00 -2.70
N LEU A 141 -4.94 2.31 -3.35
CA LEU A 141 -6.21 2.54 -2.68
C LEU A 141 -6.67 1.29 -1.92
N ALA A 142 -6.60 0.11 -2.53
CA ALA A 142 -6.96 -1.15 -1.86
C ALA A 142 -6.10 -1.41 -0.61
N ILE A 143 -4.81 -1.11 -0.66
CA ILE A 143 -3.89 -1.22 0.49
C ILE A 143 -4.29 -0.22 1.59
N LEU A 144 -4.55 1.04 1.23
CA LEU A 144 -4.95 2.09 2.19
C LEU A 144 -6.29 1.77 2.86
N LEU A 145 -7.28 1.28 2.09
CA LEU A 145 -8.58 0.86 2.62
C LEU A 145 -8.43 -0.30 3.59
N ARG A 146 -7.58 -1.27 3.28
CA ARG A 146 -7.29 -2.41 4.15
C ARG A 146 -6.55 -1.97 5.42
N ALA A 147 -5.62 -1.04 5.32
CA ALA A 147 -4.91 -0.46 6.46
C ALA A 147 -5.84 0.38 7.35
N GLY A 148 -6.77 1.16 6.75
CA GLY A 148 -7.77 1.96 7.46
C GLY A 148 -8.86 1.15 8.17
N ALA A 149 -8.99 -0.15 7.86
CA ALA A 149 -9.83 -1.10 8.58
C ALA A 149 -9.24 -1.53 9.94
N LEU A 150 -7.97 -1.26 10.21
CA LEU A 150 -7.32 -1.60 11.47
C LEU A 150 -7.78 -0.63 12.58
N PRO A 151 -8.30 -1.14 13.70
CA PRO A 151 -8.88 -0.31 14.76
C PRO A 151 -7.84 0.45 15.62
N ALA A 152 -6.55 0.22 15.38
CA ALA A 152 -5.46 0.87 16.12
C ALA A 152 -4.33 1.29 15.18
N PRO A 153 -3.64 2.40 15.48
CA PRO A 153 -2.45 2.79 14.73
C PRO A 153 -1.38 1.70 14.85
N VAL A 154 -0.91 1.21 13.72
CA VAL A 154 0.20 0.25 13.68
C VAL A 154 1.50 1.03 13.91
N VAL A 155 2.15 0.81 15.04
CA VAL A 155 3.49 1.33 15.33
C VAL A 155 4.51 0.28 14.89
N ILE A 156 5.38 0.66 13.98
CA ILE A 156 6.47 -0.21 13.54
C ILE A 156 7.49 -0.28 14.68
N LEU A 157 7.51 -1.41 15.41
CA LEU A 157 8.43 -1.62 16.52
C LEU A 157 9.83 -1.98 16.04
N GLU A 158 9.95 -2.62 14.89
CA GLU A 158 11.24 -3.02 14.35
C GLU A 158 11.16 -3.11 12.81
N ASN A 159 12.12 -2.45 12.14
CA ASN A 159 12.31 -2.54 10.71
C ASN A 159 13.66 -3.22 10.43
N ARG A 160 13.66 -4.52 10.20
CA ARG A 160 14.85 -5.26 9.76
C ARG A 160 14.82 -5.42 8.25
N THR A 161 15.30 -4.45 7.54
CA THR A 161 15.62 -4.62 6.12
C THR A 161 16.95 -5.35 6.01
N VAL A 162 16.91 -6.60 5.58
CA VAL A 162 18.10 -7.35 5.21
C VAL A 162 18.56 -6.82 3.85
N GLY A 163 19.37 -5.77 3.89
CA GLY A 163 19.88 -5.15 2.66
C GLY A 163 20.93 -6.04 1.97
N PRO A 164 21.25 -5.75 0.69
CA PRO A 164 22.30 -6.44 -0.08
C PRO A 164 23.69 -6.38 0.56
N SER A 165 23.90 -5.49 1.54
CA SER A 165 25.15 -5.29 2.27
C SER A 165 25.62 -6.54 3.04
N LEU A 166 24.72 -7.41 3.53
CA LEU A 166 25.11 -8.67 4.17
C LEU A 166 25.75 -9.65 3.18
N GLY A 167 25.33 -9.63 1.91
CA GLY A 167 25.97 -10.40 0.86
C GLY A 167 27.38 -9.90 0.56
N GLN A 168 27.57 -8.59 0.50
CA GLN A 168 28.84 -7.95 0.20
C GLN A 168 29.89 -8.21 1.30
N ASP A 169 29.48 -8.09 2.57
CA ASP A 169 30.35 -8.37 3.71
C ASP A 169 30.77 -9.85 3.77
N SER A 170 29.86 -10.77 3.47
CA SER A 170 30.15 -12.20 3.42
C SER A 170 31.09 -12.54 2.27
N ILE A 171 30.94 -11.93 1.11
CA ILE A 171 31.83 -12.08 -0.04
C ILE A 171 33.22 -11.53 0.29
N ASN A 172 33.32 -10.34 0.85
CA ASN A 172 34.61 -9.72 1.20
C ASN A 172 35.37 -10.54 2.27
N ARG A 173 34.67 -11.04 3.28
CA ARG A 173 35.26 -11.94 4.29
C ARG A 173 35.71 -13.27 3.68
N GLY A 174 34.90 -13.83 2.75
CA GLY A 174 35.24 -15.04 2.03
C GLY A 174 36.50 -14.87 1.18
N ILE A 175 36.61 -13.78 0.39
CA ILE A 175 37.78 -13.47 -0.42
C ILE A 175 39.02 -13.29 0.44
N ASN A 176 38.94 -12.52 1.53
CA ASN A 176 40.06 -12.34 2.45
C ASN A 176 40.53 -13.65 3.07
N SER A 177 39.62 -14.56 3.42
CA SER A 177 39.95 -15.90 3.96
C SER A 177 40.68 -16.76 2.93
N ILE A 178 40.28 -16.71 1.67
CA ILE A 178 40.92 -17.45 0.58
C ILE A 178 42.33 -16.89 0.33
N ILE A 179 42.51 -15.60 0.32
CA ILE A 179 43.83 -14.96 0.12
C ILE A 179 44.75 -15.33 1.28
N PHE A 180 44.27 -15.24 2.51
CA PHE A 180 45.08 -15.56 3.70
C PHE A 180 45.42 -17.04 3.76
N GLY A 181 44.46 -17.93 3.48
CA GLY A 181 44.69 -19.37 3.42
C GLY A 181 45.65 -19.75 2.29
N GLY A 182 45.50 -19.16 1.12
CA GLY A 182 46.42 -19.36 -0.03
C GLY A 182 47.84 -18.92 0.27
N ALA A 183 48.02 -17.75 0.87
CA ALA A 183 49.33 -17.22 1.27
C ALA A 183 50.03 -18.18 2.30
N LEU A 184 49.27 -18.68 3.25
CA LEU A 184 49.80 -19.59 4.28
C LEU A 184 50.24 -20.91 3.65
N VAL A 185 49.50 -21.46 2.70
CA VAL A 185 49.87 -22.65 1.95
C VAL A 185 51.17 -22.42 1.14
N ILE A 186 51.26 -21.27 0.48
CA ILE A 186 52.50 -20.92 -0.28
C ILE A 186 53.71 -20.82 0.63
N VAL A 187 53.60 -20.19 1.78
CA VAL A 187 54.66 -20.08 2.79
C VAL A 187 55.06 -21.48 3.30
N PHE A 188 54.07 -22.34 3.56
CA PHE A 188 54.32 -23.71 4.02
C PHE A 188 55.10 -24.51 2.94
N ILE A 189 54.70 -24.43 1.67
CA ILE A 189 55.35 -25.12 0.57
C ILE A 189 56.81 -24.65 0.41
N LEU A 190 57.05 -23.33 0.46
CA LEU A 190 58.39 -22.75 0.36
C LEU A 190 59.29 -23.19 1.53
N PHE A 191 58.77 -23.25 2.74
CA PHE A 191 59.52 -23.61 3.92
C PHE A 191 59.85 -25.11 3.94
N TYR A 192 58.88 -25.96 3.58
CA TYR A 192 59.04 -27.42 3.62
C TYR A 192 59.85 -27.98 2.46
N TYR A 193 59.58 -27.52 1.22
CA TYR A 193 60.22 -28.04 0.01
C TYR A 193 61.40 -27.22 -0.48
N LYS A 194 61.74 -26.09 0.13
CA LYS A 194 62.85 -25.22 -0.22
C LYS A 194 62.85 -24.89 -1.73
N TRP A 195 63.94 -25.23 -2.45
CA TRP A 195 64.08 -24.93 -3.89
C TRP A 195 63.03 -25.62 -4.77
N SER A 196 62.64 -26.84 -4.44
CA SER A 196 61.55 -27.53 -5.17
C SER A 196 60.19 -26.85 -4.98
N GLY A 197 59.94 -26.24 -3.80
CA GLY A 197 58.76 -25.48 -3.51
C GLY A 197 58.62 -24.20 -4.35
N ALA A 198 59.75 -23.54 -4.63
CA ALA A 198 59.75 -22.34 -5.49
C ALA A 198 59.29 -22.67 -6.93
N ILE A 199 59.72 -23.79 -7.47
CA ILE A 199 59.31 -24.24 -8.81
C ILE A 199 57.81 -24.60 -8.80
N ALA A 200 57.31 -25.28 -7.75
CA ALA A 200 55.91 -25.61 -7.65
C ALA A 200 55.00 -24.37 -7.54
N VAL A 201 55.42 -23.39 -6.74
CA VAL A 201 54.63 -22.11 -6.58
C VAL A 201 54.64 -21.31 -7.88
N THR A 202 55.75 -21.25 -8.65
CA THR A 202 55.75 -20.57 -9.94
C THR A 202 54.87 -21.29 -10.97
N ALA A 203 54.87 -22.61 -11.00
CA ALA A 203 53.96 -23.38 -11.85
C ALA A 203 52.48 -23.16 -11.50
N LEU A 204 52.15 -23.09 -10.19
CA LEU A 204 50.80 -22.81 -9.73
C LEU A 204 50.35 -21.38 -10.11
N SER A 205 51.25 -20.40 -9.97
CA SER A 205 50.93 -19.00 -10.31
C SER A 205 50.71 -18.76 -11.80
N LEU A 206 51.28 -19.61 -12.66
CA LEU A 206 51.08 -19.55 -14.12
C LEU A 206 49.79 -20.26 -14.56
N ASN A 207 49.16 -21.04 -13.70
CA ASN A 207 47.97 -21.82 -14.01
C ASN A 207 46.65 -21.18 -13.45
N ILE A 208 46.74 -20.05 -12.73
CA ILE A 208 45.60 -19.26 -12.26
C ILE A 208 45.41 -18.06 -13.17
#